data_5410e169c92b0c03114c2ca5d8804d7c
#
_entry.id   5410e169c92b0c03114c2ca5d8804d7c
#
_cell.length_a   1.000
_cell.length_b   1.000
_cell.length_c   1.000
_cell.angle_alpha   90.00
_cell.angle_beta   90.00
_cell.angle_gamma   90.00
#
_symmetry.space_group_name_H-M   'P 1'
#
loop_
_entity.id
_entity.type
_entity.pdbx_description
1 polymer ?
#
loop_
_entity_poly.entity_id
_entity_poly.type
_entity_poly.pdbx_seq_one_letter_code
_entity_poly.pdbx_strand_id
1 'polypeptide(L)' 'MLPPGKKAVVVDIIGGEGIRRRLIDMGIVRGVEILVVKNDVGPLIVGVGEMRFALGFGMAQKILVEEL' A
#
# COMPACT_ATOMS: atom_id res chain seq x y z
N MET A 1 -4.51 10.12 -1.64
CA MET A 1 -3.71 9.21 -0.79
C MET A 1 -3.66 9.74 0.63
N LEU A 2 -3.64 8.85 1.61
CA LEU A 2 -3.66 9.24 3.01
C LEU A 2 -2.37 9.93 3.44
N PRO A 3 -2.45 10.89 4.36
CA PRO A 3 -1.24 11.55 4.87
C PRO A 3 -0.41 10.60 5.72
N PRO A 4 0.87 10.95 5.95
CA PRO A 4 1.74 10.15 6.81
C PRO A 4 1.16 9.98 8.21
N GLY A 5 1.40 8.83 8.81
CA GLY A 5 0.91 8.50 10.14
C GLY A 5 -0.48 7.90 10.17
N LYS A 6 -1.16 7.84 9.04
CA LYS A 6 -2.50 7.25 8.98
C LYS A 6 -2.42 5.76 8.70
N LYS A 7 -3.35 5.04 9.28
CA LYS A 7 -3.49 3.60 9.06
C LYS A 7 -4.72 3.32 8.21
N ALA A 8 -4.63 2.28 7.41
CA ALA A 8 -5.73 1.88 6.55
C ALA A 8 -5.72 0.37 6.39
N VAL A 9 -6.85 -0.18 6.02
CA VAL A 9 -6.96 -1.60 5.71
C VAL A 9 -7.14 -1.75 4.19
N VAL A 10 -6.45 -2.73 3.61
CA VAL A 10 -6.56 -3.00 2.19
C VAL A 10 -7.90 -3.69 1.93
N VAL A 11 -8.71 -3.08 1.06
CA VAL A 11 -10.01 -3.67 0.70
C VAL A 11 -9.97 -4.39 -0.63
N ASP A 12 -9.12 -3.96 -1.56
CA ASP A 12 -8.95 -4.65 -2.83
C ASP A 12 -7.71 -4.16 -3.55
N ILE A 13 -7.31 -4.89 -4.58
CA ILE A 13 -6.21 -4.50 -5.44
C ILE A 13 -6.71 -4.55 -6.88
N ILE A 14 -6.53 -3.44 -7.60
CA ILE A 14 -6.92 -3.33 -9.00
C ILE A 14 -5.67 -3.53 -9.85
N GLY A 15 -5.77 -4.35 -10.89
CA GLY A 15 -4.67 -4.52 -11.81
C GLY A 15 -4.50 -5.96 -12.25
N GLY A 16 -3.53 -6.17 -13.12
CA GLY A 16 -3.23 -7.48 -13.65
C GLY A 16 -2.44 -8.33 -12.66
N GLU A 17 -2.18 -9.57 -13.07
CA GLU A 17 -1.49 -10.55 -12.23
C GLU A 17 -0.10 -10.09 -11.79
N GLY A 18 0.62 -9.40 -12.66
CA GLY A 18 1.97 -8.94 -12.32
C GLY A 18 1.97 -8.01 -11.12
N ILE A 19 1.07 -7.03 -11.13
CA ILE A 19 0.95 -6.08 -10.03
C ILE A 19 0.46 -6.78 -8.76
N ARG A 20 -0.56 -7.63 -8.91
CA ARG A 20 -1.11 -8.36 -7.77
C ARG A 20 -0.05 -9.24 -7.12
N ARG A 21 0.74 -9.95 -7.93
CA ARG A 21 1.78 -10.82 -7.40
C ARG A 21 2.84 -10.04 -6.63
N ARG A 22 3.25 -8.90 -7.18
CA ARG A 22 4.26 -8.08 -6.49
C ARG A 22 3.75 -7.58 -5.15
N LEU A 23 2.49 -7.16 -5.10
CA LEU A 23 1.90 -6.67 -3.85
C LEU A 23 1.72 -7.80 -2.85
N ILE A 24 1.29 -8.97 -3.32
CA ILE A 24 1.17 -10.15 -2.47
C ILE A 24 2.51 -10.53 -1.86
N ASP A 25 3.58 -10.46 -2.66
CA ASP A 25 4.93 -10.77 -2.17
C ASP A 25 5.37 -9.80 -1.08
N MET A 26 4.84 -8.60 -1.08
CA MET A 26 5.09 -7.60 -0.03
C MET A 26 4.19 -7.80 1.19
N GLY A 27 3.25 -8.72 1.12
CA GLY A 27 2.27 -8.91 2.18
C GLY A 27 1.07 -7.98 2.07
N ILE A 28 0.95 -7.25 0.97
CA ILE A 28 -0.18 -6.33 0.76
C ILE A 28 -1.31 -7.10 0.12
N VAL A 29 -2.19 -7.61 0.97
CA VAL A 29 -3.35 -8.42 0.55
C VAL A 29 -4.59 -7.87 1.21
N ARG A 30 -5.76 -8.27 0.69
CA ARG A 30 -7.03 -7.85 1.25
C ARG A 30 -7.10 -8.16 2.74
N GLY A 31 -7.54 -7.19 3.52
CA GLY A 31 -7.68 -7.34 4.96
C GLY A 31 -6.46 -6.96 5.78
N VAL A 32 -5.32 -6.72 5.14
CA VAL A 32 -4.12 -6.36 5.88
C VAL A 32 -4.15 -4.87 6.22
N GLU A 33 -3.62 -4.53 7.38
CA GLU A 33 -3.49 -3.15 7.80
C GLU A 33 -2.15 -2.61 7.34
N ILE A 34 -2.16 -1.42 6.76
CA ILE A 34 -0.95 -0.73 6.35
C ILE A 34 -0.85 0.62 7.02
N LEU A 35 0.38 1.08 7.20
CA LEU A 35 0.67 2.39 7.75
C LEU A 35 1.31 3.24 6.66
N VAL A 36 0.79 4.44 6.44
CA VAL A 36 1.44 5.38 5.52
C VAL A 36 2.56 6.06 6.28
N VAL A 37 3.81 5.78 5.88
CA VAL A 37 4.98 6.31 6.56
C VAL A 37 5.39 7.63 5.95
N LYS A 38 5.36 7.73 4.62
CA LYS A 38 5.76 8.92 3.90
C LYS A 38 4.95 9.05 2.62
N ASN A 39 4.44 10.25 2.37
CA ASN A 39 3.64 10.52 1.18
C ASN A 39 3.83 11.97 0.75
N ASP A 40 5.03 12.30 0.35
CA ASP A 40 5.34 13.62 -0.17
C ASP A 40 5.97 13.51 -1.56
N VAL A 41 7.11 14.13 -1.80
CA VAL A 41 7.79 14.03 -3.08
C VAL A 41 8.48 12.67 -3.17
N GLY A 42 8.29 11.97 -4.29
CA GLY A 42 8.90 10.66 -4.51
C GLY A 42 7.94 9.51 -4.22
N PRO A 43 8.46 8.29 -4.09
CA PRO A 43 7.61 7.13 -3.87
C PRO A 43 6.92 7.16 -2.51
N LEU A 44 5.76 6.54 -2.46
CA LEU A 44 5.02 6.33 -1.22
C LEU A 44 5.74 5.26 -0.38
N ILE A 45 5.96 5.56 0.90
CA ILE A 45 6.53 4.58 1.82
C ILE A 45 5.41 4.05 2.70
N VAL A 46 5.21 2.75 2.69
CA VAL A 46 4.17 2.10 3.52
C VAL A 46 4.81 1.07 4.43
N GLY A 47 4.23 0.94 5.61
CA GLY A 47 4.60 -0.10 6.56
C GLY A 47 3.58 -1.23 6.53
N VAL A 48 4.07 -2.46 6.45
CA VAL A 48 3.24 -3.67 6.46
C VAL A 48 3.86 -4.60 7.50
N GLY A 49 3.21 -4.73 8.65
CA GLY A 49 3.83 -5.42 9.77
C GLY A 49 5.08 -4.69 10.21
N GLU A 50 6.20 -5.38 10.26
CA GLU A 50 7.48 -4.79 10.60
C GLU A 50 8.29 -4.35 9.37
N MET A 51 7.76 -4.59 8.19
CA MET A 51 8.44 -4.27 6.95
C MET A 51 7.99 -2.93 6.41
N ARG A 52 8.85 -2.30 5.62
CA ARG A 52 8.54 -1.05 4.95
C ARG A 52 8.90 -1.16 3.48
N PHE A 53 8.03 -0.63 2.64
CA PHE A 53 8.22 -0.71 1.19
C PHE A 53 8.01 0.65 0.56
N ALA A 54 8.79 0.94 -0.48
CA ALA A 54 8.61 2.10 -1.32
C ALA A 54 7.77 1.69 -2.53
N LEU A 55 6.65 2.37 -2.72
CA LEU A 55 5.75 2.11 -3.84
C LEU A 55 5.72 3.30 -4.78
N GLY A 56 5.91 3.07 -6.07
CA GLY A 56 5.68 4.10 -7.05
C GLY A 56 4.20 4.45 -7.12
N PHE A 57 3.88 5.66 -7.56
CA PHE A 57 2.50 6.11 -7.60
C PHE A 57 1.61 5.22 -8.46
N GLY A 58 2.14 4.72 -9.59
CA GLY A 58 1.37 3.84 -10.45
C GLY A 58 0.91 2.57 -9.74
N MET A 59 1.78 2.01 -8.90
CA MET A 59 1.45 0.82 -8.14
C MET A 59 0.56 1.16 -6.95
N ALA A 60 0.84 2.27 -6.28
CA ALA A 60 0.06 2.69 -5.12
C ALA A 60 -1.39 2.95 -5.47
N GLN A 61 -1.65 3.49 -6.67
CA GLN A 61 -3.01 3.76 -7.14
C GLN A 61 -3.82 2.50 -7.37
N LYS A 62 -3.18 1.34 -7.42
CA LYS A 62 -3.87 0.06 -7.63
C LYS A 62 -4.35 -0.56 -6.32
N ILE A 63 -4.01 0.02 -5.20
CA ILE A 63 -4.40 -0.48 -3.90
C ILE A 63 -5.58 0.34 -3.38
N LEU A 64 -6.72 -0.31 -3.20
CA LEU A 64 -7.89 0.33 -2.61
C LEU A 64 -7.86 0.09 -1.11
N VAL A 65 -7.94 1.17 -0.35
CA VAL A 65 -7.85 1.10 1.10
C VAL A 65 -9.00 1.85 1.74
N GLU A 66 -9.25 1.52 2.99
CA GLU A 66 -10.23 2.19 3.81
C GLU A 66 -9.51 2.69 5.05
N GLU A 67 -9.63 3.98 5.34
CA GLU A 67 -8.97 4.56 6.49
C GLU A 67 -9.57 4.02 7.79
N LEU A 68 -8.70 3.71 8.74
CA LEU A 68 -9.15 3.23 10.05
C LEU A 68 -9.48 4.38 11.00
#